data_43a4792268829749866f3605f8f70b44
#
_entry.id   43a4792268829749866f3605f8f70b44
#
_cell.length_a   1.000
_cell.length_b   1.000
_cell.length_c   1.000
_cell.angle_alpha   90.00
_cell.angle_beta   90.00
_cell.angle_gamma   90.00
#
_symmetry.space_group_name_H-M   'P 1'
#
loop_
_entity.id
_entity.type
_entity.pdbx_description
1 polymer ?
#
loop_
_entity_poly.entity_id
_entity_poly.type
_entity_poly.pdbx_seq_one_letter_code
_entity_poly.pdbx_strand_id
1 'polypeptide(L)'
;PYADPYINQNAMVYPNLPAYPAGQSFEVSVIQTAKPAYPWVVTNFNKPAKENLIVYELLVRDFTTQKTWQSLIDKIPYLKSLKINAIELMPVMEFDGNNSWGYNTGFHYALDKAYGTPEKFKEFIDLCHQNGIAVILDIALNHATGRSPIERMWMVDPDGDGFGDPAADNPYFNQVARHSYSVFNDFNHSKAETKYYVDRVIEHWIKEYK
;
A
#
# COMPACT_ATOMS: atom_id res chain seq x y z
N PRO A 1 -9.31 2.97 -6.25
CA PRO A 1 -8.09 3.78 -6.35
C PRO A 1 -8.28 5.12 -5.69
N TYR A 2 -7.19 5.65 -5.23
CA TYR A 2 -7.05 6.91 -4.56
C TYR A 2 -6.44 7.94 -5.51
N ALA A 3 -6.86 9.20 -5.43
CA ALA A 3 -6.35 10.28 -6.25
C ALA A 3 -5.85 11.45 -5.38
N ASP A 4 -4.70 12.00 -5.73
CA ASP A 4 -4.06 13.13 -5.09
C ASP A 4 -3.55 14.14 -6.13
N PRO A 5 -2.99 15.29 -5.73
CA PRO A 5 -2.44 16.26 -6.66
C PRO A 5 -1.31 15.73 -7.57
N TYR A 6 -0.70 14.59 -7.23
CA TYR A 6 0.40 13.97 -7.99
C TYR A 6 -0.06 12.93 -9.01
N ILE A 7 -1.36 12.65 -9.09
CA ILE A 7 -1.93 11.58 -9.93
C ILE A 7 -1.52 11.67 -11.40
N ASN A 8 -1.38 12.86 -11.92
CA ASN A 8 -1.07 13.10 -13.34
C ASN A 8 0.43 12.98 -13.66
N GLN A 9 1.29 12.79 -12.65
CA GLN A 9 2.73 12.67 -12.87
C GLN A 9 3.12 11.35 -13.53
N ASN A 10 2.23 10.36 -13.53
CA ASN A 10 2.51 9.04 -14.08
C ASN A 10 1.31 8.42 -14.82
N ALA A 11 0.66 9.21 -15.68
CA ALA A 11 -0.53 8.80 -16.44
C ALA A 11 -0.32 7.56 -17.33
N MET A 12 0.92 7.28 -17.74
CA MET A 12 1.27 6.09 -18.53
C MET A 12 1.17 4.81 -17.72
N VAL A 13 1.38 4.88 -16.41
CA VAL A 13 1.40 3.73 -15.50
C VAL A 13 0.01 3.41 -15.00
N TYR A 14 -0.83 4.42 -14.83
CA TYR A 14 -2.21 4.24 -14.40
C TYR A 14 -3.19 4.82 -15.44
N PRO A 15 -3.41 4.12 -16.55
CA PRO A 15 -4.30 4.60 -17.60
C PRO A 15 -5.75 4.66 -17.11
N ASN A 16 -6.50 5.62 -17.63
CA ASN A 16 -7.93 5.81 -17.34
C ASN A 16 -8.25 6.16 -15.87
N LEU A 17 -7.27 6.55 -15.06
CA LEU A 17 -7.58 7.13 -13.77
C LEU A 17 -8.26 8.48 -13.98
N PRO A 18 -9.43 8.75 -13.34
CA PRO A 18 -10.07 10.06 -13.43
C PRO A 18 -9.12 11.18 -13.05
N ALA A 19 -9.19 12.29 -13.78
CA ALA A 19 -8.38 13.46 -13.44
C ALA A 19 -8.67 13.94 -12.01
N TYR A 20 -7.63 14.38 -11.33
CA TYR A 20 -7.79 14.98 -10.00
C TYR A 20 -8.72 16.22 -10.10
N PRO A 21 -9.72 16.36 -9.22
CA PRO A 21 -10.69 17.45 -9.31
C PRO A 21 -10.01 18.83 -9.20
N ALA A 22 -10.33 19.72 -10.15
CA ALA A 22 -9.82 21.10 -10.12
C ALA A 22 -10.25 21.84 -8.85
N GLY A 23 -9.32 22.61 -8.27
CA GLY A 23 -9.57 23.39 -7.07
C GLY A 23 -9.56 22.61 -5.74
N GLN A 24 -9.26 21.32 -5.78
CA GLN A 24 -9.02 20.51 -4.58
C GLN A 24 -7.52 20.49 -4.26
N SER A 25 -7.20 20.35 -2.97
CA SER A 25 -5.83 20.21 -2.48
C SER A 25 -5.62 18.94 -1.67
N PHE A 26 -6.70 18.20 -1.40
CA PHE A 26 -6.71 17.01 -0.57
C PHE A 26 -6.98 15.76 -1.39
N GLU A 27 -6.65 14.63 -0.83
CA GLU A 27 -6.85 13.32 -1.43
C GLU A 27 -8.34 13.01 -1.60
N VAL A 28 -8.69 12.41 -2.72
CA VAL A 28 -10.04 11.98 -3.04
C VAL A 28 -10.06 10.51 -3.42
N SER A 29 -11.11 9.80 -3.03
CA SER A 29 -11.32 8.41 -3.45
C SER A 29 -12.10 8.35 -4.76
N VAL A 30 -11.70 7.43 -5.63
CA VAL A 30 -12.46 7.12 -6.86
C VAL A 30 -13.42 5.99 -6.55
N ILE A 31 -14.72 6.27 -6.64
CA ILE A 31 -15.77 5.27 -6.48
C ILE A 31 -15.89 4.47 -7.78
N GLN A 32 -15.66 3.18 -7.70
CA GLN A 32 -15.83 2.24 -8.80
C GLN A 32 -16.90 1.21 -8.45
N THR A 33 -18.11 1.43 -8.91
CA THR A 33 -19.19 0.44 -8.84
C THR A 33 -19.06 -0.53 -10.01
N ALA A 34 -19.48 -1.76 -9.84
CA ALA A 34 -19.48 -2.78 -10.90
C ALA A 34 -18.08 -3.14 -11.48
N LYS A 35 -17.01 -2.96 -10.70
CA LYS A 35 -15.68 -3.45 -11.08
C LYS A 35 -15.72 -4.99 -11.13
N PRO A 36 -15.37 -5.63 -12.27
CA PRO A 36 -15.33 -7.09 -12.33
C PRO A 36 -14.24 -7.65 -11.41
N ALA A 37 -14.51 -8.82 -10.84
CA ALA A 37 -13.51 -9.54 -10.07
C ALA A 37 -12.34 -9.94 -10.99
N TYR A 38 -11.12 -9.89 -10.46
CA TYR A 38 -9.95 -10.35 -11.19
C TYR A 38 -10.03 -11.87 -11.41
N PRO A 39 -9.87 -12.37 -12.66
CA PRO A 39 -10.00 -13.79 -13.00
C PRO A 39 -8.71 -14.55 -12.67
N TRP A 40 -8.49 -14.86 -11.40
CA TRP A 40 -7.31 -15.58 -10.94
C TRP A 40 -7.12 -16.92 -11.67
N VAL A 41 -5.94 -17.15 -12.23
CA VAL A 41 -5.56 -18.45 -12.81
C VAL A 41 -5.21 -19.42 -11.68
N VAL A 42 -4.43 -18.98 -10.69
CA VAL A 42 -4.14 -19.79 -9.50
C VAL A 42 -5.16 -19.49 -8.42
N THR A 43 -6.16 -20.35 -8.27
CA THR A 43 -7.22 -20.19 -7.27
C THR A 43 -6.83 -20.73 -5.89
N ASN A 44 -5.88 -21.66 -5.84
CA ASN A 44 -5.37 -22.26 -4.61
C ASN A 44 -3.85 -22.41 -4.69
N PHE A 45 -3.14 -21.42 -4.14
CA PHE A 45 -1.69 -21.43 -4.11
C PHE A 45 -1.16 -22.27 -2.94
N ASN A 46 -0.36 -23.27 -3.24
CA ASN A 46 0.32 -24.06 -2.21
C ASN A 46 1.60 -23.33 -1.79
N LYS A 47 1.51 -22.51 -0.75
CA LYS A 47 2.64 -21.72 -0.24
C LYS A 47 3.76 -22.61 0.32
N PRO A 48 5.03 -22.24 0.13
CA PRO A 48 6.15 -22.92 0.75
C PRO A 48 6.05 -22.95 2.29
N ALA A 49 6.56 -24.03 2.90
CA ALA A 49 6.71 -24.07 4.35
C ALA A 49 7.71 -23.00 4.82
N LYS A 50 7.48 -22.42 5.99
CA LYS A 50 8.31 -21.32 6.53
C LYS A 50 9.79 -21.68 6.58
N GLU A 51 10.11 -22.91 6.93
CA GLU A 51 11.46 -23.44 7.07
C GLU A 51 12.21 -23.55 5.73
N ASN A 52 11.48 -23.53 4.63
CA ASN A 52 12.00 -23.70 3.28
C ASN A 52 11.95 -22.41 2.45
N LEU A 53 11.64 -21.26 3.07
CA LEU A 53 11.59 -19.99 2.37
C LEU A 53 12.99 -19.53 1.95
N ILE A 54 13.10 -19.19 0.67
CA ILE A 54 14.22 -18.45 0.09
C ILE A 54 13.63 -17.15 -0.42
N VAL A 55 13.78 -16.10 0.38
CA VAL A 55 13.12 -14.80 0.17
C VAL A 55 14.04 -13.87 -0.60
N TYR A 56 13.46 -13.17 -1.56
CA TYR A 56 14.07 -12.04 -2.23
C TYR A 56 13.28 -10.78 -1.88
N GLU A 57 13.85 -9.92 -1.03
CA GLU A 57 13.28 -8.62 -0.72
C GLU A 57 13.55 -7.64 -1.86
N LEU A 58 12.54 -6.90 -2.29
CA LEU A 58 12.69 -5.89 -3.32
C LEU A 58 11.82 -4.65 -3.09
N LEU A 59 12.33 -3.51 -3.50
CA LEU A 59 11.62 -2.25 -3.62
C LEU A 59 11.25 -2.03 -5.08
N VAL A 60 9.97 -1.93 -5.38
CA VAL A 60 9.46 -1.74 -6.77
C VAL A 60 10.11 -0.52 -7.45
N ARG A 61 10.27 0.57 -6.68
CA ARG A 61 10.91 1.82 -7.14
C ARG A 61 12.33 1.60 -7.68
N ASP A 62 13.10 0.71 -7.08
CA ASP A 62 14.56 0.61 -7.33
C ASP A 62 14.94 -0.64 -8.14
N PHE A 63 14.03 -1.61 -8.26
CA PHE A 63 14.34 -2.89 -8.90
C PHE A 63 14.48 -2.78 -10.44
N THR A 64 13.71 -1.87 -11.07
CA THR A 64 13.79 -1.62 -12.51
C THR A 64 13.75 -0.12 -12.79
N THR A 65 14.25 0.29 -13.95
CA THR A 65 14.17 1.70 -14.39
C THR A 65 12.75 2.17 -14.64
N GLN A 66 11.81 1.27 -14.98
CA GLN A 66 10.41 1.57 -15.23
C GLN A 66 9.59 1.73 -13.94
N LYS A 67 10.03 1.13 -12.84
CA LYS A 67 9.39 1.25 -11.51
C LYS A 67 7.92 0.83 -11.48
N THR A 68 7.53 -0.21 -12.21
CA THR A 68 6.12 -0.61 -12.38
C THR A 68 5.90 -2.09 -12.17
N TRP A 69 4.64 -2.48 -11.87
CA TRP A 69 4.23 -3.89 -11.81
C TRP A 69 4.54 -4.63 -13.11
N GLN A 70 4.34 -3.99 -14.28
CA GLN A 70 4.67 -4.62 -15.55
C GLN A 70 6.15 -4.97 -15.65
N SER A 71 7.02 -4.07 -15.22
CA SER A 71 8.46 -4.32 -15.27
C SER A 71 8.92 -5.42 -14.30
N LEU A 72 8.21 -5.61 -13.18
CA LEU A 72 8.41 -6.76 -12.29
C LEU A 72 7.95 -8.07 -12.96
N ILE A 73 6.80 -8.06 -13.62
CA ILE A 73 6.30 -9.20 -14.40
C ILE A 73 7.34 -9.65 -15.41
N ASP A 74 7.95 -8.73 -16.13
CA ASP A 74 8.98 -9.01 -17.14
C ASP A 74 10.25 -9.61 -16.52
N LYS A 75 10.45 -9.45 -15.20
CA LYS A 75 11.59 -10.01 -14.44
C LYS A 75 11.30 -11.32 -13.73
N ILE A 76 10.09 -11.87 -13.78
CA ILE A 76 9.76 -13.17 -13.16
C ILE A 76 10.69 -14.29 -13.63
N PRO A 77 11.05 -14.42 -14.94
CA PRO A 77 12.01 -15.43 -15.36
C PRO A 77 13.39 -15.31 -14.70
N TYR A 78 13.86 -14.07 -14.50
CA TYR A 78 15.11 -13.80 -13.78
C TYR A 78 14.98 -14.22 -12.31
N LEU A 79 13.94 -13.79 -11.61
CA LEU A 79 13.69 -14.14 -10.21
C LEU A 79 13.59 -15.66 -10.02
N LYS A 80 12.91 -16.34 -10.93
CA LYS A 80 12.84 -17.82 -10.94
C LYS A 80 14.21 -18.47 -11.13
N SER A 81 15.09 -17.87 -11.96
CA SER A 81 16.44 -18.39 -12.18
C SER A 81 17.31 -18.36 -10.92
N LEU A 82 17.02 -17.47 -9.97
CA LEU A 82 17.68 -17.38 -8.67
C LEU A 82 17.26 -18.49 -7.70
N LYS A 83 16.29 -19.33 -8.08
CA LYS A 83 15.75 -20.42 -7.24
C LYS A 83 15.08 -19.94 -5.95
N ILE A 84 14.63 -18.70 -5.91
CA ILE A 84 13.80 -18.19 -4.83
C ILE A 84 12.39 -18.80 -4.91
N ASN A 85 11.70 -18.84 -3.79
CA ASN A 85 10.30 -19.28 -3.70
C ASN A 85 9.40 -18.29 -2.97
N ALA A 86 9.93 -17.13 -2.61
CA ALA A 86 9.17 -15.99 -2.10
C ALA A 86 9.80 -14.66 -2.53
N ILE A 87 8.96 -13.68 -2.79
CA ILE A 87 9.34 -12.28 -2.96
C ILE A 87 8.71 -11.52 -1.81
N GLU A 88 9.51 -10.76 -1.07
CA GLU A 88 9.05 -9.80 -0.09
C GLU A 88 9.07 -8.41 -0.72
N LEU A 89 7.89 -7.82 -0.87
CA LEU A 89 7.76 -6.47 -1.38
C LEU A 89 7.85 -5.49 -0.22
N MET A 90 8.80 -4.56 -0.25
CA MET A 90 8.78 -3.38 0.60
C MET A 90 7.44 -2.65 0.40
N PRO A 91 6.97 -1.83 1.37
CA PRO A 91 5.58 -1.41 1.42
C PRO A 91 5.03 -0.85 0.11
N VAL A 92 3.89 -1.36 -0.31
CA VAL A 92 3.20 -1.04 -1.56
C VAL A 92 1.88 -0.31 -1.35
N MET A 93 1.54 -0.01 -0.10
CA MET A 93 0.38 0.81 0.21
C MET A 93 0.62 2.25 -0.20
N GLU A 94 -0.45 2.97 -0.53
CA GLU A 94 -0.38 4.37 -0.96
C GLU A 94 0.35 5.22 0.08
N PHE A 95 1.51 5.69 -0.31
CA PHE A 95 2.38 6.53 0.48
C PHE A 95 2.34 7.99 0.03
N ASP A 96 2.88 8.87 0.83
CA ASP A 96 2.91 10.29 0.56
C ASP A 96 3.92 10.62 -0.57
N GLY A 97 3.46 11.27 -1.61
CA GLY A 97 4.22 11.56 -2.84
C GLY A 97 4.33 10.35 -3.78
N ASN A 98 5.27 10.38 -4.73
CA ASN A 98 5.51 9.33 -5.73
C ASN A 98 6.92 8.72 -5.66
N ASN A 99 7.68 9.02 -4.62
CA ASN A 99 9.06 8.55 -4.46
C ASN A 99 9.36 8.25 -3.00
N SER A 100 9.14 7.01 -2.59
CA SER A 100 9.32 6.56 -1.22
C SER A 100 9.84 5.12 -1.17
N TRP A 101 10.29 4.70 0.01
CA TRP A 101 10.44 3.29 0.35
C TRP A 101 9.11 2.63 0.74
N GLY A 102 8.03 3.45 0.88
CA GLY A 102 6.69 3.00 1.22
C GLY A 102 6.34 3.08 2.71
N TYR A 103 7.29 3.42 3.59
CA TYR A 103 7.03 3.49 5.04
C TYR A 103 6.32 4.77 5.49
N ASN A 104 6.08 5.72 4.62
CA ASN A 104 5.27 6.91 4.88
C ASN A 104 3.83 6.71 4.38
N THR A 105 3.19 5.65 4.86
CA THR A 105 1.84 5.26 4.45
C THR A 105 0.80 6.29 4.91
N GLY A 106 0.00 6.78 3.97
CA GLY A 106 -1.18 7.60 4.24
C GLY A 106 -2.48 6.80 4.16
N PHE A 107 -2.56 5.83 3.26
CA PHE A 107 -3.80 5.09 2.94
C PHE A 107 -3.56 3.58 2.94
N HIS A 108 -3.80 2.95 4.07
CA HIS A 108 -3.52 1.52 4.28
C HIS A 108 -4.38 0.56 3.45
N TYR A 109 -5.51 1.01 2.89
CA TYR A 109 -6.39 0.20 2.02
C TYR A 109 -6.13 0.42 0.52
N ALA A 110 -5.25 1.34 0.15
CA ALA A 110 -4.99 1.65 -1.24
C ALA A 110 -3.61 1.12 -1.66
N LEU A 111 -3.55 0.54 -2.86
CA LEU A 111 -2.30 0.24 -3.54
C LEU A 111 -1.72 1.54 -4.10
N ASP A 112 -0.42 1.72 -3.97
CA ASP A 112 0.26 2.91 -4.49
C ASP A 112 0.13 3.01 -6.01
N LYS A 113 -0.39 4.15 -6.45
CA LYS A 113 -0.66 4.42 -7.87
C LYS A 113 0.61 4.62 -8.71
N ALA A 114 1.74 4.96 -8.08
CA ALA A 114 3.00 5.18 -8.80
C ALA A 114 3.53 3.90 -9.46
N TYR A 115 3.14 2.73 -8.96
CA TYR A 115 3.57 1.43 -9.48
C TYR A 115 2.61 0.82 -10.51
N GLY A 116 1.39 1.35 -10.63
CA GLY A 116 0.37 0.90 -11.58
C GLY A 116 -0.93 0.44 -10.94
N THR A 117 -1.78 -0.18 -11.74
CA THR A 117 -3.15 -0.52 -11.34
C THR A 117 -3.21 -1.73 -10.40
N PRO A 118 -4.26 -1.84 -9.56
CA PRO A 118 -4.52 -3.03 -8.76
C PRO A 118 -4.63 -4.31 -9.60
N GLU A 119 -5.19 -4.22 -10.80
CA GLU A 119 -5.28 -5.35 -11.74
C GLU A 119 -3.90 -5.83 -12.17
N LYS A 120 -2.99 -4.91 -12.43
CA LYS A 120 -1.61 -5.25 -12.81
C LYS A 120 -0.83 -5.84 -11.64
N PHE A 121 -1.08 -5.39 -10.42
CA PHE A 121 -0.52 -6.00 -9.23
C PHE A 121 -1.06 -7.43 -9.01
N LYS A 122 -2.37 -7.65 -9.20
CA LYS A 122 -2.95 -9.01 -9.15
C LYS A 122 -2.36 -9.93 -10.21
N GLU A 123 -2.13 -9.42 -11.42
CA GLU A 123 -1.45 -10.17 -12.48
C GLU A 123 -0.03 -10.58 -12.08
N PHE A 124 0.72 -9.65 -11.46
CA PHE A 124 2.05 -9.97 -10.93
C PHE A 124 2.00 -11.10 -9.89
N ILE A 125 1.07 -11.02 -8.92
CA ILE A 125 0.90 -12.06 -7.89
C ILE A 125 0.51 -13.40 -8.53
N ASP A 126 -0.46 -13.40 -9.44
CA ASP A 126 -0.95 -14.61 -10.09
C ASP A 126 0.17 -15.29 -10.89
N LEU A 127 0.97 -14.52 -11.62
CA LEU A 127 2.15 -15.02 -12.34
C LEU A 127 3.24 -15.53 -11.40
N CYS A 128 3.48 -14.89 -10.27
CA CYS A 128 4.37 -15.41 -9.23
C CYS A 128 3.89 -16.77 -8.74
N HIS A 129 2.60 -16.90 -8.40
CA HIS A 129 1.99 -18.15 -7.95
C HIS A 129 2.08 -19.25 -9.01
N GLN A 130 1.85 -18.95 -10.30
CA GLN A 130 2.04 -19.88 -11.41
C GLN A 130 3.49 -20.40 -11.52
N ASN A 131 4.43 -19.62 -11.04
CA ASN A 131 5.86 -19.99 -11.01
C ASN A 131 6.34 -20.55 -9.66
N GLY A 132 5.43 -20.82 -8.72
CA GLY A 132 5.73 -21.36 -7.39
C GLY A 132 6.40 -20.37 -6.45
N ILE A 133 6.22 -19.07 -6.69
CA ILE A 133 6.81 -17.97 -5.90
C ILE A 133 5.68 -17.34 -5.07
N ALA A 134 5.81 -17.34 -3.74
CA ALA A 134 4.93 -16.61 -2.85
C ALA A 134 5.21 -15.11 -2.90
N VAL A 135 4.19 -14.28 -2.64
CA VAL A 135 4.37 -12.84 -2.48
C VAL A 135 4.07 -12.47 -1.03
N ILE A 136 5.02 -11.82 -0.39
CA ILE A 136 4.95 -11.32 0.99
C ILE A 136 4.90 -9.80 0.92
N LEU A 137 4.04 -9.18 1.73
CA LEU A 137 3.96 -7.72 1.84
C LEU A 137 4.58 -7.28 3.16
N ASP A 138 5.58 -6.41 3.09
CA ASP A 138 5.98 -5.60 4.22
C ASP A 138 4.95 -4.49 4.44
N ILE A 139 4.47 -4.32 5.66
CA ILE A 139 3.38 -3.41 6.00
C ILE A 139 3.74 -2.59 7.24
N ALA A 140 3.79 -1.26 7.08
CA ALA A 140 3.96 -0.34 8.21
C ALA A 140 2.60 -0.08 8.90
N LEU A 141 2.36 -0.76 10.03
CA LEU A 141 1.14 -0.64 10.82
C LEU A 141 1.37 0.00 12.19
N ASN A 142 2.48 0.68 12.38
CA ASN A 142 2.83 1.38 13.61
C ASN A 142 2.52 2.88 13.55
N HIS A 143 2.38 3.45 12.36
CA HIS A 143 2.11 4.87 12.16
C HIS A 143 1.33 5.15 10.85
N ALA A 144 0.88 6.39 10.70
CA ALA A 144 0.36 6.92 9.45
C ALA A 144 0.81 8.38 9.26
N THR A 145 0.90 8.83 8.00
CA THR A 145 1.20 10.25 7.72
C THR A 145 0.01 11.13 8.05
N GLY A 146 0.23 12.44 8.20
CA GLY A 146 -0.83 13.43 8.41
C GLY A 146 -1.86 13.53 7.27
N ARG A 147 -1.62 12.83 6.13
CA ARG A 147 -2.59 12.70 5.05
C ARG A 147 -3.62 11.59 5.29
N SER A 148 -3.41 10.75 6.29
CA SER A 148 -4.33 9.66 6.62
C SER A 148 -5.72 10.19 6.97
N PRO A 149 -6.81 9.66 6.36
CA PRO A 149 -8.16 10.13 6.67
C PRO A 149 -8.56 9.92 8.13
N ILE A 150 -8.03 8.87 8.79
CA ILE A 150 -8.31 8.62 10.22
C ILE A 150 -7.54 9.57 11.15
N GLU A 151 -6.48 10.21 10.66
CA GLU A 151 -5.83 11.32 11.34
C GLU A 151 -6.67 12.60 11.19
N ARG A 152 -6.97 12.97 9.96
CA ARG A 152 -7.64 14.23 9.61
C ARG A 152 -9.06 14.36 10.13
N MET A 153 -9.75 13.25 10.40
CA MET A 153 -11.09 13.29 11.03
C MET A 153 -11.06 13.67 12.51
N TRP A 154 -9.91 13.53 13.19
CA TRP A 154 -9.72 13.81 14.62
C TRP A 154 -8.36 14.44 14.89
N MET A 155 -8.08 15.58 14.29
CA MET A 155 -6.84 16.33 14.47
C MET A 155 -7.11 17.69 15.13
N VAL A 156 -6.07 18.27 15.69
CA VAL A 156 -6.02 19.69 16.09
C VAL A 156 -5.31 20.45 14.99
N ASP A 157 -6.05 21.30 14.30
CA ASP A 157 -5.58 22.10 13.16
C ASP A 157 -5.78 23.58 13.48
N PRO A 158 -4.82 24.24 14.17
CA PRO A 158 -4.99 25.59 14.69
C PRO A 158 -4.90 26.68 13.62
N ASP A 159 -4.22 26.42 12.50
CA ASP A 159 -4.04 27.37 11.40
C ASP A 159 -4.98 27.11 10.20
N GLY A 160 -5.70 25.99 10.22
CA GLY A 160 -6.71 25.67 9.22
C GLY A 160 -6.14 25.22 7.87
N ASP A 161 -4.90 24.75 7.83
CA ASP A 161 -4.26 24.30 6.61
C ASP A 161 -4.64 22.86 6.23
N GLY A 162 -5.37 22.16 7.09
CA GLY A 162 -5.86 20.79 6.91
C GLY A 162 -4.88 19.73 7.39
N PHE A 163 -3.84 20.12 8.13
CA PHE A 163 -2.89 19.23 8.79
C PHE A 163 -2.75 19.60 10.26
N GLY A 164 -2.38 18.65 11.10
CA GLY A 164 -2.23 18.89 12.53
C GLY A 164 -1.82 17.66 13.29
N ASP A 165 -1.82 17.78 14.62
CA ASP A 165 -1.53 16.67 15.51
C ASP A 165 -2.82 15.92 15.87
N PRO A 166 -2.74 14.62 16.26
CA PRO A 166 -3.88 13.89 16.75
C PRO A 166 -4.58 14.59 17.90
N ALA A 167 -5.90 14.78 17.81
CA ALA A 167 -6.68 15.31 18.91
C ALA A 167 -6.67 14.36 20.13
N ALA A 168 -6.90 14.89 21.32
CA ALA A 168 -6.89 14.10 22.57
C ALA A 168 -7.88 12.93 22.57
N ASP A 169 -8.99 13.07 21.84
CA ASP A 169 -10.04 12.07 21.66
C ASP A 169 -9.89 11.24 20.37
N ASN A 170 -8.79 11.43 19.59
CA ASN A 170 -8.54 10.61 18.42
C ASN A 170 -8.58 9.11 18.80
N PRO A 171 -9.46 8.30 18.17
CA PRO A 171 -9.62 6.90 18.57
C PRO A 171 -8.49 5.98 18.09
N TYR A 172 -7.57 6.45 17.25
CA TYR A 172 -6.55 5.62 16.61
C TYR A 172 -5.13 5.94 17.06
N PHE A 173 -4.81 7.21 17.28
CA PHE A 173 -3.44 7.66 17.49
C PHE A 173 -3.16 8.09 18.93
N ASN A 174 -1.89 8.08 19.28
CA ASN A 174 -1.36 8.76 20.46
C ASN A 174 -1.10 10.23 20.11
N GLN A 175 -1.38 11.16 21.03
CA GLN A 175 -0.99 12.57 20.85
C GLN A 175 0.53 12.74 20.83
N VAL A 176 1.25 11.91 21.57
CA VAL A 176 2.69 11.86 21.61
C VAL A 176 3.12 10.43 21.44
N ALA A 177 4.05 10.17 20.54
CA ALA A 177 4.59 8.84 20.31
C ALA A 177 5.15 8.23 21.60
N ARG A 178 4.86 6.95 21.84
CA ARG A 178 5.28 6.21 23.06
C ARG A 178 6.63 5.55 22.92
N HIS A 179 7.42 5.91 21.93
CA HIS A 179 8.77 5.40 21.69
C HIS A 179 9.74 6.54 21.38
N SER A 180 11.05 6.26 21.44
CA SER A 180 12.11 7.28 21.36
C SER A 180 12.25 7.93 19.99
N TYR A 181 11.81 7.26 18.92
CA TYR A 181 11.85 7.75 17.55
C TYR A 181 10.44 8.05 17.08
N SER A 182 10.03 9.32 17.14
CA SER A 182 8.75 9.74 16.58
C SER A 182 8.85 9.78 15.05
N VAL A 183 7.99 9.01 14.39
CA VAL A 183 7.85 8.99 12.94
C VAL A 183 6.37 9.12 12.64
N PHE A 184 5.94 10.22 12.05
CA PHE A 184 4.54 10.49 11.74
C PHE A 184 3.61 10.33 12.96
N ASN A 185 2.35 9.99 12.75
CA ASN A 185 1.36 9.82 13.81
C ASN A 185 1.35 8.37 14.32
N ASP A 186 1.69 8.18 15.58
CA ASP A 186 1.89 6.89 16.23
C ASP A 186 0.55 6.20 16.55
N PHE A 187 0.30 5.00 16.01
CA PHE A 187 -0.90 4.23 16.31
C PHE A 187 -0.93 3.78 17.77
N ASN A 188 -2.08 3.98 18.42
CA ASN A 188 -2.33 3.46 19.76
C ASN A 188 -2.92 2.04 19.73
N HIS A 189 -2.06 1.03 19.64
CA HIS A 189 -2.48 -0.37 19.60
C HIS A 189 -3.15 -0.89 20.88
N SER A 190 -3.28 -0.07 21.94
CA SER A 190 -4.10 -0.44 23.10
C SER A 190 -5.60 -0.18 22.88
N LYS A 191 -5.96 0.70 21.92
CA LYS A 191 -7.35 1.07 21.60
C LYS A 191 -8.03 0.00 20.75
N ALA A 192 -9.33 -0.23 21.01
CA ALA A 192 -10.13 -1.21 20.28
C ALA A 192 -10.30 -0.82 18.80
N GLU A 193 -10.48 0.48 18.54
CA GLU A 193 -10.65 1.05 17.19
C GLU A 193 -9.40 0.83 16.33
N THR A 194 -8.22 1.04 16.90
CA THR A 194 -6.94 0.79 16.21
C THR A 194 -6.80 -0.70 15.88
N LYS A 195 -7.05 -1.59 16.83
CA LYS A 195 -7.01 -3.04 16.60
C LYS A 195 -7.97 -3.45 15.49
N TYR A 196 -9.21 -2.97 15.57
CA TYR A 196 -10.20 -3.25 14.52
C TYR A 196 -9.75 -2.74 13.16
N TYR A 197 -9.20 -1.51 13.09
CA TYR A 197 -8.69 -0.95 11.84
C TYR A 197 -7.56 -1.79 11.24
N VAL A 198 -6.58 -2.15 12.06
CA VAL A 198 -5.42 -2.96 11.64
C VAL A 198 -5.87 -4.36 11.19
N ASP A 199 -6.76 -5.01 11.93
CA ASP A 199 -7.32 -6.31 11.55
C ASP A 199 -8.02 -6.24 10.18
N ARG A 200 -8.79 -5.17 9.94
CA ARG A 200 -9.48 -4.97 8.65
C ARG A 200 -8.51 -4.65 7.51
N VAL A 201 -7.43 -3.92 7.78
CA VAL A 201 -6.37 -3.68 6.79
C VAL A 201 -5.74 -5.00 6.36
N ILE A 202 -5.31 -5.82 7.32
CA ILE A 202 -4.70 -7.12 7.03
C ILE A 202 -5.67 -8.02 6.26
N GLU A 203 -6.92 -8.10 6.72
CA GLU A 203 -7.97 -8.87 6.05
C GLU A 203 -8.21 -8.43 4.61
N HIS A 204 -8.22 -7.11 4.36
CA HIS A 204 -8.37 -6.54 3.02
C HIS A 204 -7.26 -7.03 2.09
N TRP A 205 -6.00 -6.88 2.49
CA TRP A 205 -4.86 -7.26 1.65
C TRP A 205 -4.83 -8.77 1.37
N ILE A 206 -5.14 -9.61 2.37
CA ILE A 206 -5.21 -11.06 2.19
C ILE A 206 -6.37 -11.45 1.26
N LYS A 207 -7.56 -10.83 1.41
CA LYS A 207 -8.73 -11.20 0.60
C LYS A 207 -8.68 -10.67 -0.82
N GLU A 208 -8.16 -9.46 -0.98
CA GLU A 208 -8.15 -8.78 -2.28
C GLU A 208 -7.00 -9.24 -3.16
N TYR A 209 -5.86 -9.62 -2.54
CA TYR A 209 -4.63 -9.93 -3.27
C TYR A 209 -4.11 -11.35 -3.06
N LYS A 210 -4.78 -12.17 -2.23
CA LYS A 210 -4.41 -13.57 -1.92
C LYS A 210 -3.13 -13.68 -1.10
#